data_d1ce9dedc7999e239a514da4aeeb58af
#
_entry.id   d1ce9dedc7999e239a514da4aeeb58af
#
_cell.length_a   1.000
_cell.length_b   1.000
_cell.length_c   1.000
_cell.angle_alpha   90.00
_cell.angle_beta   90.00
_cell.angle_gamma   90.00
#
_symmetry.space_group_name_H-M   'P 1'
#
loop_
_entity.id
_entity.type
_entity.pdbx_description
1 polymer ?
#
loop_
_entity_poly.entity_id
_entity_poly.type
_entity_poly.pdbx_seq_one_letter_code
_entity_poly.pdbx_strand_id
1 'polypeptide(L)'
;LAGKQVGFITLGDAMLFSTWVFLLARLQGEIPIEIIPGVTSFACIAARSAFPLAMEQQSMAVVSCTSPEQELEHALRQHDCVVMMKVYGRFPMIRNLLSRLGLLDNALMMSEASLPNEQCFRQLSALGDDVALPYFSTILVNKSWLA
;
A
#
# COMPACT_ATOMS: atom_id res chain seq x y z
N LEU A 1 19.13 27.73 -17.29
CA LEU A 1 19.48 26.30 -17.12
C LEU A 1 20.99 26.19 -17.07
N ALA A 2 21.56 25.80 -15.91
CA ALA A 2 23.02 25.79 -15.67
C ALA A 2 23.72 24.52 -16.21
N GLY A 3 23.08 23.73 -17.08
CA GLY A 3 23.62 22.49 -17.62
C GLY A 3 23.89 21.40 -16.55
N LYS A 4 23.26 21.49 -15.38
CA LYS A 4 23.42 20.53 -14.29
C LYS A 4 22.40 19.39 -14.41
N GLN A 5 22.82 18.19 -14.05
CA GLN A 5 21.95 17.07 -13.81
C GLN A 5 21.42 17.13 -12.37
N VAL A 6 20.11 16.94 -12.21
CA VAL A 6 19.43 16.97 -10.90
C VAL A 6 18.70 15.66 -10.72
N GLY A 7 18.93 14.97 -9.59
CA GLY A 7 18.20 13.77 -9.19
C GLY A 7 17.12 14.12 -8.16
N PHE A 8 15.90 13.62 -8.38
CA PHE A 8 14.82 13.64 -7.39
C PHE A 8 14.60 12.21 -6.89
N ILE A 9 14.85 11.98 -5.61
CA ILE A 9 14.73 10.65 -5.01
C ILE A 9 13.38 10.48 -4.29
N THR A 10 12.79 9.29 -4.41
CA THR A 10 11.54 8.90 -3.74
C THR A 10 11.72 7.54 -3.06
N LEU A 11 10.87 7.25 -2.09
CA LEU A 11 10.72 5.89 -1.55
C LEU A 11 9.76 5.09 -2.43
N GLY A 12 10.05 3.80 -2.63
CA GLY A 12 9.23 2.93 -3.46
C GLY A 12 9.34 3.24 -4.95
N ASP A 13 8.22 3.41 -5.62
CA ASP A 13 8.14 3.79 -7.03
C ASP A 13 7.67 5.24 -7.19
N ALA A 14 8.35 6.00 -8.04
CA ALA A 14 8.08 7.43 -8.24
C ALA A 14 6.71 7.71 -8.87
N MET A 15 6.11 6.72 -9.55
CA MET A 15 4.85 6.89 -10.28
C MET A 15 3.61 6.40 -9.51
N LEU A 16 3.79 5.90 -8.27
CA LEU A 16 2.69 5.39 -7.46
C LEU A 16 2.56 6.14 -6.12
N PHE A 17 1.47 6.90 -5.95
CA PHE A 17 1.18 7.70 -4.74
C PHE A 17 2.35 8.58 -4.28
N SER A 18 3.18 9.01 -5.21
CA SER A 18 4.34 9.85 -4.96
C SER A 18 4.04 11.33 -5.20
N THR A 19 4.63 12.20 -4.40
CA THR A 19 4.60 13.65 -4.62
C THR A 19 5.31 14.08 -5.90
N TRP A 20 6.20 13.24 -6.43
CA TRP A 20 6.86 13.45 -7.72
C TRP A 20 5.88 13.69 -8.87
N VAL A 21 4.73 13.01 -8.87
CA VAL A 21 3.72 13.13 -9.94
C VAL A 21 3.24 14.59 -10.11
N PHE A 22 3.11 15.34 -9.01
CA PHE A 22 2.72 16.75 -9.06
C PHE A 22 3.81 17.64 -9.65
N LEU A 23 5.08 17.30 -9.40
CA LEU A 23 6.22 18.01 -9.98
C LEU A 23 6.38 17.65 -11.48
N LEU A 24 6.24 16.37 -11.82
CA LEU A 24 6.25 15.88 -13.19
C LEU A 24 5.23 16.63 -14.06
N ALA A 25 4.01 16.79 -13.58
CA ALA A 25 2.95 17.49 -14.31
C ALA A 25 3.31 18.95 -14.67
N ARG A 26 4.23 19.57 -13.94
CA ARG A 26 4.71 20.95 -14.20
C ARG A 26 5.96 21.00 -15.06
N LEU A 27 6.78 19.94 -15.04
CA LEU A 27 8.08 19.93 -15.71
C LEU A 27 8.04 19.21 -17.07
N GLN A 28 7.02 18.39 -17.29
CA GLN A 28 6.87 17.62 -18.53
C GLN A 28 6.72 18.58 -19.74
N GLY A 29 7.63 18.42 -20.69
CA GLY A 29 7.72 19.27 -21.87
C GLY A 29 8.63 20.50 -21.72
N GLU A 30 9.02 20.88 -20.50
CA GLU A 30 9.92 22.01 -20.23
C GLU A 30 11.40 21.59 -20.19
N ILE A 31 11.66 20.39 -19.68
CA ILE A 31 13.01 19.84 -19.54
C ILE A 31 13.02 18.35 -19.88
N PRO A 32 14.18 17.77 -20.32
CA PRO A 32 14.33 16.33 -20.44
C PRO A 32 14.21 15.66 -19.08
N ILE A 33 13.36 14.63 -18.97
CA ILE A 33 13.13 13.87 -17.74
C ILE A 33 13.31 12.39 -18.03
N GLU A 34 14.05 11.70 -17.17
CA GLU A 34 14.16 10.25 -17.13
C GLU A 34 13.57 9.76 -15.79
N ILE A 35 12.68 8.78 -15.84
CA ILE A 35 12.06 8.16 -14.65
C ILE A 35 12.60 6.74 -14.54
N ILE A 36 13.27 6.46 -13.43
CA ILE A 36 13.80 5.14 -13.12
C ILE A 36 12.77 4.43 -12.26
N PRO A 37 12.19 3.27 -12.70
CA PRO A 37 11.20 2.55 -11.92
C PRO A 37 11.81 1.99 -10.64
N GLY A 38 11.03 1.99 -9.58
CA GLY A 38 11.41 1.44 -8.28
C GLY A 38 10.54 0.23 -7.88
N VAL A 39 10.82 -0.32 -6.72
CA VAL A 39 10.02 -1.38 -6.11
C VAL A 39 8.94 -0.74 -5.24
N THR A 40 7.67 -0.99 -5.54
CA THR A 40 6.55 -0.50 -4.73
C THR A 40 6.56 -1.14 -3.34
N SER A 41 6.11 -0.41 -2.31
CA SER A 41 6.09 -0.92 -0.94
C SER A 41 5.30 -2.22 -0.82
N PHE A 42 4.17 -2.36 -1.48
CA PHE A 42 3.35 -3.58 -1.41
C PHE A 42 4.00 -4.77 -2.10
N ALA A 43 4.78 -4.59 -3.18
CA ALA A 43 5.56 -5.67 -3.78
C ALA A 43 6.69 -6.13 -2.84
N CYS A 44 7.34 -5.18 -2.16
CA CYS A 44 8.31 -5.48 -1.12
C CYS A 44 7.67 -6.26 0.04
N ILE A 45 6.52 -5.81 0.55
CA ILE A 45 5.76 -6.47 1.63
C ILE A 45 5.39 -7.89 1.22
N ALA A 46 4.83 -8.09 0.02
CA ALA A 46 4.44 -9.39 -0.49
C ALA A 46 5.62 -10.38 -0.49
N ALA A 47 6.76 -9.96 -1.02
CA ALA A 47 7.97 -10.78 -1.05
C ALA A 47 8.50 -11.11 0.34
N ARG A 48 8.57 -10.12 1.24
CA ARG A 48 9.10 -10.29 2.61
C ARG A 48 8.21 -11.14 3.51
N SER A 49 6.91 -11.11 3.27
CA SER A 49 5.92 -11.86 4.06
C SER A 49 5.52 -13.20 3.42
N ALA A 50 6.00 -13.51 2.22
CA ALA A 50 5.54 -14.64 1.42
C ALA A 50 4.01 -14.65 1.24
N PHE A 51 3.41 -13.47 1.07
CA PHE A 51 1.98 -13.26 0.88
C PHE A 51 1.73 -12.81 -0.56
N PRO A 52 1.08 -13.63 -1.43
CA PRO A 52 0.92 -13.31 -2.83
C PRO A 52 -0.04 -12.14 -3.03
N LEU A 53 0.33 -11.19 -3.90
CA LEU A 53 -0.52 -10.05 -4.26
C LEU A 53 -1.71 -10.49 -5.11
N ALA A 54 -1.46 -11.32 -6.12
CA ALA A 54 -2.49 -11.89 -6.98
C ALA A 54 -1.94 -13.16 -7.64
N MET A 55 -2.81 -14.11 -7.91
CA MET A 55 -2.48 -15.38 -8.55
C MET A 55 -3.43 -15.61 -9.74
N GLU A 56 -2.92 -16.25 -10.80
CA GLU A 56 -3.70 -16.62 -11.97
C GLU A 56 -4.56 -15.47 -12.54
N GLN A 57 -5.87 -15.60 -12.48
CA GLN A 57 -6.83 -14.64 -13.04
C GLN A 57 -7.41 -13.69 -11.96
N GLN A 58 -6.84 -13.69 -10.76
CA GLN A 58 -7.31 -12.81 -9.69
C GLN A 58 -7.19 -11.33 -10.07
N SER A 59 -8.24 -10.59 -9.82
CA SER A 59 -8.25 -9.13 -9.94
C SER A 59 -7.59 -8.50 -8.72
N MET A 60 -6.87 -7.39 -8.92
CA MET A 60 -6.23 -6.65 -7.84
C MET A 60 -6.55 -5.15 -7.92
N ALA A 61 -6.87 -4.56 -6.77
CA ALA A 61 -6.98 -3.11 -6.61
C ALA A 61 -5.94 -2.58 -5.64
N VAL A 62 -5.46 -1.36 -5.88
CA VAL A 62 -4.61 -0.60 -4.95
C VAL A 62 -5.39 0.64 -4.54
N VAL A 63 -5.68 0.78 -3.24
CA VAL A 63 -6.51 1.85 -2.71
C VAL A 63 -5.80 2.62 -1.60
N SER A 64 -6.11 3.91 -1.49
CA SER A 64 -5.71 4.72 -0.34
C SER A 64 -6.78 4.67 0.74
N CYS A 65 -6.40 4.31 1.96
CA CYS A 65 -7.33 4.29 3.09
C CYS A 65 -7.83 5.68 3.54
N THR A 66 -7.37 6.74 2.87
CA THR A 66 -7.93 8.09 3.03
C THR A 66 -9.28 8.25 2.32
N SER A 67 -9.63 7.34 1.40
CA SER A 67 -10.93 7.28 0.75
C SER A 67 -12.06 7.00 1.74
N PRO A 68 -13.32 7.37 1.39
CA PRO A 68 -14.50 7.01 2.18
C PRO A 68 -14.61 5.49 2.39
N GLU A 69 -15.16 5.08 3.56
CA GLU A 69 -15.32 3.66 3.91
C GLU A 69 -16.09 2.88 2.84
N GLN A 70 -17.12 3.48 2.24
CA GLN A 70 -17.91 2.84 1.19
C GLN A 70 -17.10 2.49 -0.06
N GLU A 71 -16.13 3.33 -0.44
CA GLU A 71 -15.24 3.05 -1.57
C GLU A 71 -14.26 1.90 -1.24
N LEU A 72 -13.76 1.87 0.00
CA LEU A 72 -12.91 0.78 0.47
C LEU A 72 -13.69 -0.55 0.53
N GLU A 73 -14.91 -0.52 1.04
CA GLU A 73 -15.80 -1.69 1.05
C GLU A 73 -16.10 -2.18 -0.37
N HIS A 74 -16.39 -1.25 -1.29
CA HIS A 74 -16.63 -1.59 -2.69
C HIS A 74 -15.41 -2.29 -3.30
N ALA A 75 -14.21 -1.75 -3.12
CA ALA A 75 -12.98 -2.38 -3.61
C ALA A 75 -12.76 -3.78 -3.03
N LEU A 76 -12.97 -3.95 -1.72
CA LEU A 76 -12.86 -5.25 -1.04
C LEU A 76 -13.90 -6.27 -1.53
N ARG A 77 -15.09 -5.84 -1.93
CA ARG A 77 -16.11 -6.73 -2.49
C ARG A 77 -15.83 -7.12 -3.94
N GLN A 78 -15.38 -6.17 -4.76
CA GLN A 78 -15.25 -6.33 -6.20
C GLN A 78 -13.99 -7.07 -6.63
N HIS A 79 -12.89 -6.97 -5.86
CA HIS A 79 -11.61 -7.55 -6.23
C HIS A 79 -11.24 -8.73 -5.34
N ASP A 80 -10.52 -9.69 -5.92
CA ASP A 80 -9.98 -10.85 -5.20
C ASP A 80 -8.87 -10.44 -4.24
N CYS A 81 -8.08 -9.45 -4.63
CA CYS A 81 -6.96 -8.93 -3.90
C CYS A 81 -7.03 -7.41 -3.77
N VAL A 82 -6.72 -6.88 -2.60
CA VAL A 82 -6.73 -5.44 -2.36
C VAL A 82 -5.49 -5.03 -1.56
N VAL A 83 -4.75 -4.07 -2.09
CA VAL A 83 -3.68 -3.38 -1.37
C VAL A 83 -4.26 -2.12 -0.75
N MET A 84 -4.22 -2.03 0.57
CA MET A 84 -4.75 -0.91 1.34
C MET A 84 -3.58 -0.07 1.88
N MET A 85 -3.30 1.05 1.23
CA MET A 85 -2.20 1.96 1.60
C MET A 85 -2.69 3.07 2.53
N LYS A 86 -1.76 3.67 3.29
CA LYS A 86 -2.05 4.76 4.23
C LYS A 86 -3.05 4.37 5.32
N VAL A 87 -2.83 3.20 5.90
CA VAL A 87 -3.65 2.63 6.99
C VAL A 87 -3.56 3.46 8.27
N TYR A 88 -2.44 4.15 8.46
CA TYR A 88 -2.19 4.99 9.62
C TYR A 88 -3.37 5.91 9.96
N GLY A 89 -3.78 5.93 11.23
CA GLY A 89 -4.88 6.74 11.73
C GLY A 89 -6.30 6.25 11.33
N ARG A 90 -6.40 5.24 10.45
CA ARG A 90 -7.67 4.67 9.99
C ARG A 90 -7.84 3.19 10.35
N PHE A 91 -6.84 2.59 11.01
CA PHE A 91 -6.80 1.15 11.28
C PHE A 91 -8.04 0.62 12.02
N PRO A 92 -8.60 1.27 13.07
CA PRO A 92 -9.79 0.77 13.73
C PRO A 92 -10.98 0.58 12.77
N MET A 93 -11.24 1.57 11.91
CA MET A 93 -12.29 1.49 10.90
C MET A 93 -12.01 0.37 9.89
N ILE A 94 -10.77 0.26 9.41
CA ILE A 94 -10.37 -0.76 8.43
C ILE A 94 -10.48 -2.16 9.04
N ARG A 95 -10.03 -2.36 10.28
CA ARG A 95 -10.15 -3.63 10.99
C ARG A 95 -11.63 -4.04 11.12
N ASN A 96 -12.49 -3.11 11.51
CA ASN A 96 -13.93 -3.36 11.62
C ASN A 96 -14.55 -3.72 10.26
N LEU A 97 -14.14 -3.04 9.18
CA LEU A 97 -14.57 -3.34 7.82
C LEU A 97 -14.14 -4.75 7.39
N LEU A 98 -12.86 -5.10 7.57
CA LEU A 98 -12.35 -6.45 7.28
C LEU A 98 -13.07 -7.53 8.11
N SER A 99 -13.36 -7.25 9.38
CA SER A 99 -14.13 -8.15 10.25
C SER A 99 -15.54 -8.40 9.72
N ARG A 100 -16.29 -7.33 9.36
CA ARG A 100 -17.63 -7.43 8.79
C ARG A 100 -17.66 -8.24 7.49
N LEU A 101 -16.60 -8.17 6.71
CA LEU A 101 -16.47 -8.88 5.45
C LEU A 101 -15.89 -10.30 5.58
N GLY A 102 -15.51 -10.72 6.81
CA GLY A 102 -14.88 -12.02 7.06
C GLY A 102 -13.49 -12.17 6.44
N LEU A 103 -12.74 -11.07 6.32
CA LEU A 103 -11.45 -11.03 5.63
C LEU A 103 -10.23 -10.86 6.57
N LEU A 104 -10.42 -10.92 7.89
CA LEU A 104 -9.30 -10.74 8.83
C LEU A 104 -8.21 -11.78 8.68
N ASP A 105 -8.58 -13.05 8.44
CA ASP A 105 -7.63 -14.15 8.26
C ASP A 105 -6.98 -14.15 6.87
N ASN A 106 -7.50 -13.35 5.94
CA ASN A 106 -6.99 -13.16 4.59
C ASN A 106 -6.22 -11.84 4.44
N ALA A 107 -5.90 -11.19 5.55
CA ALA A 107 -5.29 -9.87 5.56
C ALA A 107 -4.02 -9.85 6.42
N LEU A 108 -2.94 -9.32 5.83
CA LEU A 108 -1.66 -9.11 6.48
C LEU A 108 -1.33 -7.62 6.49
N MET A 109 -0.82 -7.10 7.59
CA MET A 109 -0.29 -5.74 7.66
C MET A 109 1.22 -5.76 7.88
N MET A 110 1.93 -4.89 7.17
CA MET A 110 3.34 -4.62 7.44
C MET A 110 3.56 -3.12 7.57
N SER A 111 4.32 -2.76 8.59
CA SER A 111 4.78 -1.40 8.83
C SER A 111 6.26 -1.30 8.56
N GLU A 112 6.69 -0.17 7.99
CA GLU A 112 8.09 0.17 7.74
C GLU A 112 8.88 -0.93 7.01
N ALA A 113 8.23 -1.54 5.99
CA ALA A 113 8.81 -2.62 5.19
C ALA A 113 10.21 -2.26 4.68
N SER A 114 11.17 -3.16 4.86
CA SER A 114 12.59 -3.01 4.54
C SER A 114 13.36 -1.94 5.36
N LEU A 115 12.73 -1.32 6.34
CA LEU A 115 13.39 -0.39 7.26
C LEU A 115 13.80 -1.10 8.57
N PRO A 116 14.67 -0.50 9.39
CA PRO A 116 15.15 -1.14 10.63
C PRO A 116 14.05 -1.53 11.64
N ASN A 117 12.93 -0.80 11.64
CA ASN A 117 11.80 -1.02 12.56
C ASN A 117 10.65 -1.79 11.89
N GLU A 118 10.91 -2.56 10.84
CA GLU A 118 9.90 -3.37 10.16
C GLU A 118 9.12 -4.26 11.13
N GLN A 119 7.80 -4.22 11.03
CA GLN A 119 6.88 -5.07 11.78
C GLN A 119 5.87 -5.71 10.84
N CYS A 120 5.64 -7.03 11.02
CA CYS A 120 4.66 -7.80 10.25
C CYS A 120 3.57 -8.33 11.18
N PHE A 121 2.32 -8.02 10.89
CA PHE A 121 1.15 -8.43 11.65
C PHE A 121 0.28 -9.37 10.80
N ARG A 122 0.24 -10.66 11.17
CA ARG A 122 -0.56 -11.68 10.49
C ARG A 122 -1.93 -11.92 11.13
N GLN A 123 -2.10 -11.49 12.37
CA GLN A 123 -3.36 -11.63 13.13
C GLN A 123 -3.90 -10.24 13.46
N LEU A 124 -4.57 -9.61 12.49
CA LEU A 124 -5.12 -8.27 12.68
C LEU A 124 -6.21 -8.21 13.74
N SER A 125 -6.89 -9.32 14.01
CA SER A 125 -7.88 -9.45 15.08
C SER A 125 -7.28 -9.29 16.49
N ALA A 126 -6.00 -9.59 16.66
CA ALA A 126 -5.31 -9.45 17.94
C ALA A 126 -4.86 -8.02 18.27
N LEU A 127 -4.90 -7.11 17.27
CA LEU A 127 -4.51 -5.73 17.47
C LEU A 127 -5.66 -4.91 18.05
N GLY A 128 -5.37 -4.12 19.09
CA GLY A 128 -6.32 -3.18 19.67
C GLY A 128 -6.59 -1.95 18.80
N ASP A 129 -7.63 -1.20 19.11
CA ASP A 129 -7.94 0.06 18.42
C ASP A 129 -6.95 1.18 18.74
N ASP A 130 -6.22 1.05 19.83
CA ASP A 130 -5.22 1.98 20.34
C ASP A 130 -3.80 1.69 19.82
N VAL A 131 -3.64 0.71 18.92
CA VAL A 131 -2.34 0.39 18.36
C VAL A 131 -1.75 1.59 17.63
N ALA A 132 -0.57 2.01 18.05
CA ALA A 132 0.18 3.08 17.39
C ALA A 132 0.88 2.52 16.15
N LEU A 133 0.34 2.83 14.97
CA LEU A 133 0.93 2.40 13.71
C LEU A 133 1.83 3.50 13.11
N PRO A 134 3.01 3.14 12.58
CA PRO A 134 3.81 4.05 11.79
C PRO A 134 3.10 4.53 10.53
N TYR A 135 3.50 5.70 10.03
CA TYR A 135 2.95 6.27 8.79
C TYR A 135 3.04 5.30 7.60
N PHE A 136 4.15 4.59 7.47
CA PHE A 136 4.35 3.57 6.42
C PHE A 136 3.76 2.22 6.83
N SER A 137 2.44 2.16 6.95
CA SER A 137 1.71 0.92 7.22
C SER A 137 0.77 0.60 6.06
N THR A 138 0.83 -0.64 5.57
CA THR A 138 0.04 -1.12 4.42
C THR A 138 -0.55 -2.48 4.76
N ILE A 139 -1.81 -2.69 4.39
CA ILE A 139 -2.48 -4.00 4.48
C ILE A 139 -2.57 -4.62 3.08
N LEU A 140 -2.21 -5.90 2.99
CA LEU A 140 -2.48 -6.74 1.84
C LEU A 140 -3.64 -7.66 2.16
N VAL A 141 -4.60 -7.75 1.26
CA VAL A 141 -5.73 -8.68 1.34
C VAL A 141 -5.72 -9.58 0.11
N ASN A 142 -5.81 -10.90 0.32
CA ASN A 142 -6.02 -11.87 -0.76
C ASN A 142 -7.03 -12.92 -0.28
N LYS A 143 -8.23 -12.93 -0.88
CA LYS A 143 -9.35 -13.79 -0.46
C LYS A 143 -9.09 -15.28 -0.54
N SER A 144 -8.10 -15.69 -1.34
CA SER A 144 -7.72 -17.08 -1.53
C SER A 144 -6.47 -17.49 -0.74
N TRP A 145 -5.94 -16.61 0.12
CA TRP A 145 -4.73 -16.84 0.88
C TRP A 145 -4.92 -16.51 2.35
N LEU A 146 -4.43 -17.36 3.24
CA LEU A 146 -4.41 -17.10 4.69
C LEU A 146 -3.11 -16.40 5.09
N ALA A 147 -3.21 -15.41 5.97
CA ALA A 147 -2.10 -14.57 6.43
C ALA A 147 -1.19 -15.30 7.45
#